data_6b5a4d65f6a3865758da171a7b0a71c8
#
_entry.id   6b5a4d65f6a3865758da171a7b0a71c8
#
_cell.length_a   1.000
_cell.length_b   1.000
_cell.length_c   1.000
_cell.angle_alpha   90.00
_cell.angle_beta   90.00
_cell.angle_gamma   90.00
#
_symmetry.space_group_name_H-M   'P 1'
#
loop_
_entity.id
_entity.type
_entity.pdbx_description
1 polymer ?
#
loop_
_entity_poly.entity_id
_entity_poly.type
_entity_poly.pdbx_seq_one_letter_code
_entity_poly.pdbx_strand_id
1 'polypeptide(L)'
;MRKPQGVASLALGYVLHWAFSPSLLNPNFEYLTTNHLVKPLVKRQYILPFVLITSLFFLWGAAHSILDVLNKHFQTVIPGMNHAHSSMVQVMFYLGYFVMAIPAGILIDRRGYRTGVVAGLLLYGFGALLFWPGAQVMSFNFFLVSLFIIACGLVFLETAANPYVTELGDRETAPSRLNLAQSFNGLGCVCGPLFGGLLLFSDGGGNERIALPYVVMAVVALLVAVVFARVKLPEISHADTDTGAPNAAQGHVLTRLFKNKAFMFGLFALFSYEVSEISINSFFINYVADGGWMTPRDASIALSFGGLGLFMLGRVVGSIVMQHVGSERVLRLCAIGTFVTTFAVVLNLGVLSMAALVLVYVFESIMFPTIFALSLRGLGPLTKRASSLLMMTPVGGAVGPLLMGLVADASTMSVAFIVPLVGFANVAAFAFARSKHTC
;
A
#
# COMPACT_ATOMS: atom_id res chain seq x y z
N MET A 1 -29.94 -24.21 22.48
CA MET A 1 -29.70 -23.00 21.75
C MET A 1 -28.21 -22.80 21.59
N ARG A 2 -27.65 -23.10 20.41
CA ARG A 2 -26.22 -22.88 20.09
C ARG A 2 -26.02 -21.43 19.65
N LYS A 3 -25.14 -20.70 20.33
CA LYS A 3 -24.75 -19.34 19.91
C LYS A 3 -24.04 -19.43 18.56
N PRO A 4 -24.33 -18.52 17.60
CA PRO A 4 -23.60 -18.49 16.34
C PRO A 4 -22.15 -18.00 16.61
N GLN A 5 -21.17 -18.84 16.32
CA GLN A 5 -19.78 -18.41 16.24
C GLN A 5 -19.67 -17.45 15.05
N GLY A 6 -19.15 -16.26 15.29
CA GLY A 6 -19.12 -15.21 14.31
C GLY A 6 -18.26 -15.57 13.09
N VAL A 7 -18.69 -15.14 11.91
CA VAL A 7 -18.04 -15.32 10.61
C VAL A 7 -16.56 -14.89 10.63
N ALA A 8 -16.23 -13.90 11.45
CA ALA A 8 -14.85 -13.44 11.65
C ALA A 8 -13.92 -14.50 12.30
N SER A 9 -14.43 -15.31 13.26
CA SER A 9 -13.64 -16.36 13.89
C SER A 9 -13.43 -17.55 12.97
N LEU A 10 -14.38 -17.82 12.07
CA LEU A 10 -14.25 -18.83 11.03
C LEU A 10 -13.26 -18.40 9.94
N ALA A 11 -13.31 -17.14 9.49
CA ALA A 11 -12.37 -16.63 8.51
C ALA A 11 -10.93 -16.59 9.05
N LEU A 12 -10.73 -16.15 10.29
CA LEU A 12 -9.42 -16.16 10.96
C LEU A 12 -8.93 -17.61 11.18
N GLY A 13 -9.81 -18.52 11.56
CA GLY A 13 -9.50 -19.94 11.69
C GLY A 13 -9.09 -20.57 10.34
N TYR A 14 -9.76 -20.21 9.24
CA TYR A 14 -9.40 -20.68 7.89
C TYR A 14 -8.07 -20.10 7.42
N VAL A 15 -7.80 -18.82 7.65
CA VAL A 15 -6.52 -18.16 7.28
C VAL A 15 -5.37 -18.75 8.10
N LEU A 16 -5.56 -18.94 9.41
CA LEU A 16 -4.56 -19.58 10.28
C LEU A 16 -4.38 -21.06 9.95
N HIS A 17 -5.44 -21.79 9.65
CA HIS A 17 -5.38 -23.21 9.25
C HIS A 17 -4.69 -23.37 7.88
N TRP A 18 -4.86 -22.41 6.98
CA TRP A 18 -4.20 -22.41 5.67
C TRP A 18 -2.73 -21.97 5.73
N ALA A 19 -2.41 -21.04 6.63
CA ALA A 19 -1.06 -20.54 6.86
C ALA A 19 -0.16 -21.52 7.62
N PHE A 20 -0.76 -22.28 8.56
CA PHE A 20 -0.07 -23.26 9.39
C PHE A 20 -0.52 -24.69 9.04
N SER A 21 -0.11 -25.18 7.87
CA SER A 21 -0.35 -26.51 7.31
C SER A 21 -0.88 -27.61 8.28
N PRO A 22 -1.88 -28.42 7.85
CA PRO A 22 -2.53 -29.48 8.68
C PRO A 22 -1.60 -30.57 9.21
N SER A 23 -0.38 -30.67 8.71
CA SER A 23 0.59 -31.73 9.11
C SER A 23 1.08 -31.61 10.56
N LEU A 24 0.75 -30.54 11.28
CA LEU A 24 1.14 -30.39 12.70
C LEU A 24 0.06 -30.79 13.70
N LEU A 25 -1.19 -31.02 13.27
CA LEU A 25 -2.30 -31.25 14.20
C LEU A 25 -3.06 -32.59 14.04
N ASN A 26 -2.77 -33.41 13.03
CA ASN A 26 -3.46 -34.70 12.90
C ASN A 26 -2.62 -35.76 12.17
N PRO A 27 -2.08 -36.77 12.86
CA PRO A 27 -1.29 -37.88 12.25
C PRO A 27 -2.11 -38.80 11.33
N ASN A 28 -3.44 -38.70 11.31
CA ASN A 28 -4.31 -39.60 10.54
C ASN A 28 -4.77 -39.06 9.20
N PHE A 29 -4.23 -37.90 8.72
CA PHE A 29 -4.61 -37.29 7.45
C PHE A 29 -3.74 -37.76 6.25
N GLU A 30 -2.81 -38.71 6.49
CA GLU A 30 -1.86 -39.21 5.49
C GLU A 30 -2.48 -40.09 4.40
N TYR A 31 -3.73 -40.52 4.54
CA TYR A 31 -4.33 -41.55 3.65
C TYR A 31 -5.15 -40.99 2.45
N LEU A 32 -5.31 -39.68 2.30
CA LEU A 32 -6.15 -39.11 1.23
C LEU A 32 -5.43 -38.22 0.19
N THR A 33 -4.10 -38.10 0.25
CA THR A 33 -3.34 -37.31 -0.73
C THR A 33 -2.27 -38.14 -1.43
N THR A 34 -2.69 -39.08 -2.25
CA THR A 34 -1.79 -39.63 -3.27
C THR A 34 -1.53 -38.57 -4.32
N ASN A 35 -0.26 -38.16 -4.42
CA ASN A 35 0.40 -37.53 -5.58
C ASN A 35 0.44 -36.01 -5.78
N HIS A 36 0.21 -35.12 -4.80
CA HIS A 36 0.82 -33.79 -4.84
C HIS A 36 1.32 -33.44 -3.43
N LEU A 37 2.60 -33.62 -3.15
CA LEU A 37 3.29 -33.07 -1.99
C LEU A 37 3.16 -31.56 -2.03
N VAL A 38 2.22 -31.00 -1.25
CA VAL A 38 2.09 -29.55 -1.07
C VAL A 38 3.39 -29.08 -0.41
N LYS A 39 4.27 -28.45 -1.20
CA LYS A 39 5.52 -27.90 -0.68
C LYS A 39 5.20 -26.89 0.42
N PRO A 40 5.88 -26.95 1.58
CA PRO A 40 5.64 -26.02 2.66
C PRO A 40 5.93 -24.59 2.18
N LEU A 41 5.03 -23.67 2.48
CA LEU A 41 5.15 -22.26 2.08
C LEU A 41 6.47 -21.65 2.58
N VAL A 42 6.85 -21.98 3.83
CA VAL A 42 8.09 -21.56 4.48
C VAL A 42 8.74 -22.77 5.14
N LYS A 43 10.04 -22.97 4.90
CA LYS A 43 10.79 -24.04 5.60
C LYS A 43 10.87 -23.72 7.10
N ARG A 44 10.79 -24.75 7.95
CA ARG A 44 10.75 -24.61 9.42
C ARG A 44 11.84 -23.69 9.98
N GLN A 45 13.04 -23.76 9.42
CA GLN A 45 14.19 -22.91 9.80
C GLN A 45 14.00 -21.42 9.48
N TYR A 46 13.12 -21.08 8.54
CA TYR A 46 12.86 -19.72 8.10
C TYR A 46 11.56 -19.12 8.67
N ILE A 47 10.83 -19.84 9.53
CA ILE A 47 9.56 -19.33 10.11
C ILE A 47 9.81 -18.05 10.90
N LEU A 48 10.81 -18.02 11.79
CA LEU A 48 11.11 -16.82 12.57
C LEU A 48 11.52 -15.63 11.70
N PRO A 49 12.48 -15.75 10.76
CA PRO A 49 12.76 -14.67 9.80
C PRO A 49 11.52 -14.22 9.02
N PHE A 50 10.68 -15.16 8.58
CA PHE A 50 9.47 -14.85 7.84
C PHE A 50 8.47 -14.03 8.68
N VAL A 51 8.20 -14.45 9.94
CA VAL A 51 7.30 -13.71 10.85
C VAL A 51 7.83 -12.31 11.14
N LEU A 52 9.13 -12.17 11.40
CA LEU A 52 9.75 -10.88 11.64
C LEU A 52 9.63 -9.95 10.43
N ILE A 53 9.95 -10.44 9.24
CA ILE A 53 9.83 -9.63 8.01
C ILE A 53 8.36 -9.29 7.73
N THR A 54 7.45 -10.25 7.94
CA THR A 54 6.01 -10.03 7.73
C THR A 54 5.45 -8.96 8.66
N SER A 55 5.97 -8.84 9.90
CA SER A 55 5.58 -7.75 10.80
C SER A 55 5.94 -6.36 10.27
N LEU A 56 6.99 -6.24 9.44
CA LEU A 56 7.34 -4.97 8.79
C LEU A 56 6.28 -4.52 7.78
N PHE A 57 5.65 -5.46 7.08
CA PHE A 57 4.56 -5.15 6.16
C PHE A 57 3.35 -4.57 6.90
N PHE A 58 3.03 -5.09 8.09
CA PHE A 58 1.98 -4.53 8.94
C PHE A 58 2.31 -3.09 9.37
N LEU A 59 3.53 -2.85 9.88
CA LEU A 59 3.97 -1.51 10.28
C LEU A 59 3.94 -0.53 9.12
N TRP A 60 4.35 -0.96 7.93
CA TRP A 60 4.29 -0.16 6.72
C TRP A 60 2.85 0.21 6.37
N GLY A 61 1.93 -0.77 6.31
CA GLY A 61 0.52 -0.52 6.01
C GLY A 61 -0.14 0.44 6.99
N ALA A 62 0.10 0.26 8.30
CA ALA A 62 -0.46 1.13 9.33
C ALA A 62 0.07 2.57 9.23
N ALA A 63 1.38 2.75 9.00
CA ALA A 63 1.99 4.07 8.86
C ALA A 63 1.53 4.81 7.59
N HIS A 64 1.28 4.06 6.51
CA HIS A 64 0.80 4.62 5.26
C HIS A 64 -0.65 5.11 5.37
N SER A 65 -1.54 4.26 5.88
CA SER A 65 -2.98 4.54 5.89
C SER A 65 -3.43 5.53 6.99
N ILE A 66 -2.64 5.73 8.05
CA ILE A 66 -2.96 6.75 9.07
C ILE A 66 -2.84 8.18 8.51
N LEU A 67 -2.11 8.38 7.41
CA LEU A 67 -1.96 9.69 6.74
C LEU A 67 -3.33 10.24 6.30
N ASP A 68 -4.25 9.37 5.89
CA ASP A 68 -5.57 9.75 5.39
C ASP A 68 -6.42 10.37 6.52
N VAL A 69 -6.29 9.83 7.73
CA VAL A 69 -6.90 10.39 8.94
C VAL A 69 -6.23 11.69 9.36
N LEU A 70 -4.89 11.72 9.27
CA LEU A 70 -4.10 12.89 9.65
C LEU A 70 -4.41 14.09 8.77
N ASN A 71 -4.61 13.87 7.46
CA ASN A 71 -5.01 14.91 6.51
C ASN A 71 -6.27 15.64 7.00
N LYS A 72 -7.33 14.89 7.31
CA LYS A 72 -8.58 15.49 7.85
C LYS A 72 -8.39 16.09 9.22
N HIS A 73 -7.61 15.43 10.09
CA HIS A 73 -7.39 15.92 11.46
C HIS A 73 -6.75 17.30 11.49
N PHE A 74 -5.73 17.54 10.66
CA PHE A 74 -5.08 18.86 10.58
C PHE A 74 -6.05 19.96 10.14
N GLN A 75 -7.01 19.67 9.27
CA GLN A 75 -8.05 20.63 8.88
C GLN A 75 -8.98 21.00 10.05
N THR A 76 -9.14 20.11 11.04
CA THR A 76 -10.00 20.37 12.22
C THR A 76 -9.28 21.11 13.33
N VAL A 77 -7.95 20.97 13.47
CA VAL A 77 -7.19 21.50 14.60
C VAL A 77 -6.33 22.72 14.27
N ILE A 78 -5.97 22.92 13.00
CA ILE A 78 -5.14 24.06 12.57
C ILE A 78 -6.03 25.12 11.91
N PRO A 79 -6.17 26.31 12.50
CA PRO A 79 -7.00 27.38 11.91
C PRO A 79 -6.52 27.77 10.51
N GLY A 80 -7.46 27.92 9.57
CA GLY A 80 -7.17 28.33 8.19
C GLY A 80 -6.53 27.26 7.31
N MET A 81 -6.45 26.01 7.78
CA MET A 81 -5.96 24.88 6.99
C MET A 81 -6.99 24.53 5.90
N ASN A 82 -6.61 24.67 4.64
CA ASN A 82 -7.41 24.26 3.49
C ASN A 82 -7.03 22.84 3.00
N HIS A 83 -7.75 22.30 2.04
CA HIS A 83 -7.55 20.94 1.53
C HIS A 83 -6.21 20.76 0.82
N ALA A 84 -5.80 21.75 0.01
CA ALA A 84 -4.50 21.72 -0.67
C ALA A 84 -3.34 21.77 0.33
N HIS A 85 -3.44 22.59 1.37
CA HIS A 85 -2.39 22.70 2.38
C HIS A 85 -2.30 21.40 3.23
N SER A 86 -3.42 20.83 3.64
CA SER A 86 -3.41 19.59 4.40
C SER A 86 -2.90 18.39 3.60
N SER A 87 -3.07 18.38 2.27
CA SER A 87 -2.54 17.33 1.39
C SER A 87 -1.01 17.30 1.30
N MET A 88 -0.31 18.34 1.84
CA MET A 88 1.14 18.33 1.98
C MET A 88 1.63 17.14 2.84
N VAL A 89 0.78 16.56 3.66
CA VAL A 89 1.02 15.31 4.39
C VAL A 89 1.44 14.20 3.41
N GLN A 90 0.66 13.97 2.36
CA GLN A 90 0.98 12.98 1.34
C GLN A 90 2.18 13.40 0.48
N VAL A 91 2.25 14.67 0.11
CA VAL A 91 3.38 15.20 -0.69
C VAL A 91 4.71 14.92 -0.01
N MET A 92 4.84 15.28 1.27
CA MET A 92 6.10 15.09 2.02
C MET A 92 6.42 13.62 2.25
N PHE A 93 5.40 12.81 2.48
CA PHE A 93 5.57 11.37 2.64
C PHE A 93 6.10 10.73 1.35
N TYR A 94 5.44 10.93 0.22
CA TYR A 94 5.88 10.35 -1.06
C TYR A 94 7.17 10.99 -1.60
N LEU A 95 7.46 12.23 -1.23
CA LEU A 95 8.77 12.85 -1.51
C LEU A 95 9.89 12.12 -0.77
N GLY A 96 9.66 11.70 0.49
CA GLY A 96 10.59 10.86 1.26
C GLY A 96 10.87 9.53 0.56
N TYR A 97 9.82 8.89 0.02
CA TYR A 97 9.93 7.68 -0.79
C TYR A 97 10.80 7.92 -2.03
N PHE A 98 10.52 8.96 -2.78
CA PHE A 98 11.25 9.27 -4.00
C PHE A 98 12.74 9.54 -3.76
N VAL A 99 13.05 10.37 -2.76
CA VAL A 99 14.43 10.78 -2.44
C VAL A 99 15.24 9.62 -1.90
N MET A 100 14.64 8.76 -1.06
CA MET A 100 15.38 7.71 -0.35
C MET A 100 15.44 6.37 -1.09
N ALA A 101 14.69 6.17 -2.17
CA ALA A 101 14.65 4.90 -2.90
C ALA A 101 16.03 4.43 -3.39
N ILE A 102 16.81 5.32 -4.00
CA ILE A 102 18.16 5.01 -4.49
C ILE A 102 19.15 4.81 -3.34
N PRO A 103 19.26 5.72 -2.34
CA PRO A 103 20.13 5.53 -1.18
C PRO A 103 19.85 4.24 -0.40
N ALA A 104 18.57 3.87 -0.24
CA ALA A 104 18.18 2.64 0.44
C ALA A 104 18.69 1.40 -0.30
N GLY A 105 18.47 1.32 -1.62
CA GLY A 105 18.99 0.23 -2.45
C GLY A 105 20.51 0.11 -2.35
N ILE A 106 21.24 1.22 -2.47
CA ILE A 106 22.72 1.21 -2.38
C ILE A 106 23.19 0.71 -1.00
N LEU A 107 22.55 1.13 0.08
CA LEU A 107 22.94 0.69 1.42
C LEU A 107 22.69 -0.82 1.61
N ILE A 108 21.54 -1.31 1.14
CA ILE A 108 21.16 -2.73 1.23
C ILE A 108 22.12 -3.58 0.40
N ASP A 109 22.46 -3.16 -0.82
CA ASP A 109 23.41 -3.87 -1.69
C ASP A 109 24.81 -3.95 -1.06
N ARG A 110 25.27 -2.88 -0.39
CA ARG A 110 26.62 -2.84 0.21
C ARG A 110 26.72 -3.50 1.59
N ARG A 111 25.67 -3.43 2.41
CA ARG A 111 25.72 -3.85 3.82
C ARG A 111 24.69 -4.91 4.20
N GLY A 112 23.95 -5.43 3.21
CA GLY A 112 22.97 -6.49 3.37
C GLY A 112 21.62 -6.04 3.90
N TYR A 113 20.61 -6.92 3.78
CA TYR A 113 19.22 -6.66 4.15
C TYR A 113 19.02 -6.27 5.61
N ARG A 114 19.72 -6.96 6.54
CA ARG A 114 19.62 -6.69 7.96
C ARG A 114 19.97 -5.23 8.30
N THR A 115 21.06 -4.72 7.74
CA THR A 115 21.47 -3.32 7.96
C THR A 115 20.43 -2.36 7.39
N GLY A 116 19.88 -2.65 6.21
CA GLY A 116 18.80 -1.86 5.61
C GLY A 116 17.57 -1.81 6.49
N VAL A 117 17.10 -2.96 7.00
CA VAL A 117 15.93 -3.04 7.89
C VAL A 117 16.16 -2.26 9.19
N VAL A 118 17.31 -2.45 9.84
CA VAL A 118 17.62 -1.72 11.10
C VAL A 118 17.70 -0.21 10.85
N ALA A 119 18.37 0.23 9.78
CA ALA A 119 18.44 1.64 9.42
C ALA A 119 17.04 2.23 9.15
N GLY A 120 16.20 1.48 8.41
CA GLY A 120 14.81 1.86 8.13
C GLY A 120 13.98 2.01 9.40
N LEU A 121 14.04 1.02 10.30
CA LEU A 121 13.31 1.06 11.58
C LEU A 121 13.77 2.19 12.50
N LEU A 122 15.07 2.50 12.51
CA LEU A 122 15.61 3.62 13.28
C LEU A 122 15.13 4.97 12.73
N LEU A 123 15.17 5.16 11.40
CA LEU A 123 14.62 6.36 10.75
C LEU A 123 13.12 6.49 11.01
N TYR A 124 12.37 5.40 10.85
CA TYR A 124 10.94 5.39 11.13
C TYR A 124 10.65 5.75 12.57
N GLY A 125 11.29 5.06 13.53
CA GLY A 125 11.11 5.31 14.95
C GLY A 125 11.48 6.75 15.35
N PHE A 126 12.60 7.26 14.85
CA PHE A 126 13.03 8.64 15.09
C PHE A 126 12.04 9.65 14.50
N GLY A 127 11.65 9.50 13.23
CA GLY A 127 10.66 10.37 12.59
C GLY A 127 9.32 10.37 13.33
N ALA A 128 8.86 9.20 13.80
CA ALA A 128 7.62 9.09 14.55
C ALA A 128 7.71 9.70 15.96
N LEU A 129 8.87 9.61 16.64
CA LEU A 129 9.09 10.31 17.92
C LEU A 129 9.06 11.83 17.78
N LEU A 130 9.44 12.39 16.65
CA LEU A 130 9.38 13.83 16.39
C LEU A 130 7.94 14.38 16.42
N PHE A 131 6.91 13.54 16.29
CA PHE A 131 5.54 13.98 16.49
C PHE A 131 5.25 14.50 17.88
N TRP A 132 5.97 14.02 18.91
CA TRP A 132 5.79 14.48 20.28
C TRP A 132 6.17 15.97 20.46
N PRO A 133 7.42 16.41 20.17
CA PRO A 133 7.74 17.83 20.23
C PRO A 133 6.95 18.65 19.20
N GLY A 134 6.64 18.09 18.04
CA GLY A 134 5.79 18.73 17.02
C GLY A 134 4.41 19.09 17.56
N ALA A 135 3.80 18.21 18.35
CA ALA A 135 2.50 18.44 18.98
C ALA A 135 2.55 19.53 20.08
N GLN A 136 3.66 19.63 20.78
CA GLN A 136 3.83 20.70 21.79
C GLN A 136 3.91 22.09 21.16
N VAL A 137 4.61 22.20 20.02
CA VAL A 137 4.77 23.46 19.29
C VAL A 137 3.60 23.72 18.32
N MET A 138 2.78 22.70 18.01
CA MET A 138 1.70 22.75 17.02
C MET A 138 2.14 23.28 15.66
N SER A 139 3.32 22.90 15.20
CA SER A 139 3.89 23.35 13.93
C SER A 139 3.61 22.33 12.82
N PHE A 140 2.81 22.73 11.84
CA PHE A 140 2.51 21.87 10.68
C PHE A 140 3.77 21.48 9.90
N ASN A 141 4.70 22.43 9.70
CA ASN A 141 5.96 22.14 9.02
C ASN A 141 6.81 21.10 9.78
N PHE A 142 6.74 21.10 11.11
CA PHE A 142 7.44 20.10 11.91
C PHE A 142 6.87 18.68 11.68
N PHE A 143 5.55 18.56 11.59
CA PHE A 143 4.89 17.29 11.25
C PHE A 143 5.26 16.82 9.85
N LEU A 144 5.34 17.74 8.88
CA LEU A 144 5.74 17.41 7.50
C LEU A 144 7.17 16.85 7.43
N VAL A 145 8.12 17.46 8.15
CA VAL A 145 9.51 16.95 8.25
C VAL A 145 9.53 15.58 8.94
N SER A 146 8.73 15.39 9.99
CA SER A 146 8.62 14.11 10.70
C SER A 146 8.10 13.01 9.75
N LEU A 147 7.07 13.30 8.97
CA LEU A 147 6.51 12.38 7.96
C LEU A 147 7.52 12.04 6.86
N PHE A 148 8.27 13.03 6.39
CA PHE A 148 9.35 12.79 5.43
C PHE A 148 10.39 11.80 5.96
N ILE A 149 10.81 11.95 7.23
CA ILE A 149 11.78 11.06 7.88
C ILE A 149 11.17 9.65 8.06
N ILE A 150 9.91 9.54 8.48
CA ILE A 150 9.19 8.26 8.56
C ILE A 150 9.21 7.57 7.20
N ALA A 151 8.84 8.28 6.14
CA ALA A 151 8.79 7.77 4.78
C ALA A 151 10.17 7.30 4.30
N CYS A 152 11.24 8.04 4.58
CA CYS A 152 12.60 7.61 4.33
C CYS A 152 12.89 6.25 4.99
N GLY A 153 12.45 6.06 6.24
CA GLY A 153 12.59 4.78 6.95
C GLY A 153 11.81 3.65 6.28
N LEU A 154 10.55 3.91 5.91
CA LEU A 154 9.68 2.92 5.29
C LEU A 154 10.20 2.40 3.95
N VAL A 155 10.82 3.26 3.13
CA VAL A 155 11.45 2.86 1.87
C VAL A 155 12.55 1.82 2.09
N PHE A 156 13.36 1.97 3.14
CA PHE A 156 14.35 0.94 3.50
C PHE A 156 13.68 -0.39 3.84
N LEU A 157 12.57 -0.35 4.59
CA LEU A 157 11.85 -1.57 4.97
C LEU A 157 11.26 -2.27 3.75
N GLU A 158 10.61 -1.52 2.86
CA GLU A 158 9.99 -2.06 1.65
C GLU A 158 11.03 -2.63 0.69
N THR A 159 12.12 -1.88 0.44
CA THR A 159 13.21 -2.29 -0.45
C THR A 159 13.91 -3.56 0.05
N ALA A 160 14.00 -3.75 1.37
CA ALA A 160 14.58 -4.93 1.97
C ALA A 160 13.59 -6.10 2.07
N ALA A 161 12.35 -5.85 2.51
CA ALA A 161 11.41 -6.91 2.88
C ALA A 161 10.85 -7.67 1.68
N ASN A 162 10.53 -6.99 0.58
CA ASN A 162 9.94 -7.63 -0.61
C ASN A 162 10.86 -8.71 -1.20
N PRO A 163 12.14 -8.43 -1.56
CA PRO A 163 13.04 -9.48 -2.05
C PRO A 163 13.34 -10.53 -1.00
N TYR A 164 13.51 -10.15 0.26
CA TYR A 164 13.85 -11.07 1.33
C TYR A 164 12.77 -12.16 1.52
N VAL A 165 11.49 -11.78 1.53
CA VAL A 165 10.38 -12.73 1.62
C VAL A 165 10.40 -13.74 0.47
N THR A 166 10.73 -13.32 -0.75
CA THR A 166 10.75 -14.22 -1.91
C THR A 166 11.87 -15.26 -1.84
N GLU A 167 12.94 -14.97 -1.12
CA GLU A 167 14.10 -15.85 -0.98
C GLU A 167 14.04 -16.80 0.24
N LEU A 168 13.07 -16.65 1.16
CA LEU A 168 12.94 -17.48 2.38
C LEU A 168 12.39 -18.89 2.12
N GLY A 169 12.51 -19.43 0.93
CA GLY A 169 12.04 -20.79 0.58
C GLY A 169 12.18 -21.10 -0.89
N ASP A 170 11.42 -22.08 -1.38
CA ASP A 170 11.49 -22.50 -2.76
C ASP A 170 10.95 -21.42 -3.71
N ARG A 171 11.60 -21.24 -4.88
CA ARG A 171 11.20 -20.24 -5.88
C ARG A 171 9.76 -20.40 -6.36
N GLU A 172 9.27 -21.61 -6.45
CA GLU A 172 7.89 -21.92 -6.87
C GLU A 172 6.84 -21.33 -5.91
N THR A 173 7.13 -21.28 -4.59
CA THR A 173 6.22 -20.75 -3.56
C THR A 173 6.46 -19.26 -3.23
N ALA A 174 7.44 -18.62 -3.88
CA ALA A 174 7.78 -17.20 -3.63
C ALA A 174 6.59 -16.23 -3.81
N PRO A 175 5.75 -16.34 -4.87
CA PRO A 175 4.58 -15.47 -5.01
C PRO A 175 3.58 -15.62 -3.86
N SER A 176 3.36 -16.86 -3.39
CA SER A 176 2.43 -17.11 -2.29
C SER A 176 2.93 -16.56 -0.96
N ARG A 177 4.27 -16.64 -0.71
CA ARG A 177 4.88 -16.01 0.47
C ARG A 177 4.74 -14.50 0.45
N LEU A 178 4.99 -13.87 -0.68
CA LEU A 178 4.85 -12.43 -0.83
C LEU A 178 3.39 -11.99 -0.65
N ASN A 179 2.44 -12.74 -1.22
CA ASN A 179 1.02 -12.46 -1.05
C ASN A 179 0.58 -12.57 0.42
N LEU A 180 1.10 -13.56 1.16
CA LEU A 180 0.82 -13.68 2.59
C LEU A 180 1.39 -12.48 3.36
N ALA A 181 2.63 -12.07 3.09
CA ALA A 181 3.22 -10.88 3.71
C ALA A 181 2.43 -9.60 3.38
N GLN A 182 2.01 -9.44 2.12
CA GLN A 182 1.16 -8.32 1.68
C GLN A 182 -0.24 -8.32 2.34
N SER A 183 -0.76 -9.48 2.74
CA SER A 183 -2.01 -9.54 3.52
C SER A 183 -1.85 -8.88 4.90
N PHE A 184 -0.68 -8.99 5.52
CA PHE A 184 -0.38 -8.27 6.77
C PHE A 184 -0.23 -6.75 6.53
N ASN A 185 0.27 -6.34 5.38
CA ASN A 185 0.21 -4.94 4.98
C ASN A 185 -1.23 -4.44 4.87
N GLY A 186 -2.10 -5.20 4.19
CA GLY A 186 -3.54 -4.89 4.11
C GLY A 186 -4.20 -4.80 5.49
N LEU A 187 -3.85 -5.69 6.43
CA LEU A 187 -4.32 -5.60 7.81
C LEU A 187 -3.83 -4.31 8.49
N GLY A 188 -2.57 -3.93 8.29
CA GLY A 188 -2.02 -2.66 8.75
C GLY A 188 -2.80 -1.47 8.18
N CYS A 189 -3.12 -1.51 6.89
CA CYS A 189 -3.92 -0.47 6.22
C CYS A 189 -5.32 -0.31 6.84
N VAL A 190 -5.96 -1.39 7.23
CA VAL A 190 -7.26 -1.34 7.96
C VAL A 190 -7.08 -0.77 9.37
N CYS A 191 -6.03 -1.17 10.06
CA CYS A 191 -5.76 -0.72 11.43
C CYS A 191 -5.40 0.77 11.52
N GLY A 192 -4.70 1.33 10.53
CA GLY A 192 -4.26 2.73 10.53
C GLY A 192 -5.41 3.73 10.71
N PRO A 193 -6.39 3.80 9.81
CA PRO A 193 -7.52 4.71 9.98
C PRO A 193 -8.44 4.36 11.16
N LEU A 194 -8.55 3.06 11.51
CA LEU A 194 -9.33 2.66 12.67
C LEU A 194 -8.76 3.26 13.96
N PHE A 195 -7.51 2.97 14.27
CA PHE A 195 -6.87 3.48 15.48
C PHE A 195 -6.58 4.97 15.40
N GLY A 196 -6.16 5.46 14.22
CA GLY A 196 -6.00 6.90 13.98
C GLY A 196 -7.28 7.67 14.23
N GLY A 197 -8.40 7.23 13.66
CA GLY A 197 -9.69 7.87 13.85
C GLY A 197 -10.20 7.82 15.29
N LEU A 198 -10.05 6.66 15.96
CA LEU A 198 -10.44 6.51 17.36
C LEU A 198 -9.60 7.40 18.30
N LEU A 199 -8.32 7.61 18.01
CA LEU A 199 -7.44 8.41 18.85
C LEU A 199 -7.50 9.91 18.52
N LEU A 200 -7.48 10.26 17.23
CA LEU A 200 -7.39 11.65 16.78
C LEU A 200 -8.73 12.41 16.87
N PHE A 201 -9.87 11.73 16.66
CA PHE A 201 -11.21 12.35 16.72
C PHE A 201 -12.00 12.03 18.01
N SER A 202 -11.32 11.66 19.11
CA SER A 202 -11.99 11.42 20.39
C SER A 202 -12.17 12.74 21.17
N ASP A 203 -13.27 12.87 21.92
CA ASP A 203 -13.56 14.06 22.73
C ASP A 203 -12.57 14.28 23.89
N GLY A 204 -12.30 15.55 24.23
CA GLY A 204 -11.67 15.96 25.49
C GLY A 204 -10.13 15.84 25.57
N GLY A 205 -9.37 15.84 24.45
CA GLY A 205 -7.91 15.77 24.47
C GLY A 205 -7.24 16.99 23.86
N GLY A 206 -6.05 17.32 24.44
CA GLY A 206 -5.18 18.37 23.92
C GLY A 206 -4.36 17.93 22.69
N ASN A 207 -3.45 18.81 22.29
CA ASN A 207 -2.56 18.63 21.13
C ASN A 207 -1.72 17.33 21.17
N GLU A 208 -1.53 16.76 22.36
CA GLU A 208 -0.77 15.51 22.59
C GLU A 208 -1.36 14.30 21.85
N ARG A 209 -2.67 14.32 21.54
CA ARG A 209 -3.33 13.22 20.84
C ARG A 209 -2.82 13.01 19.43
N ILE A 210 -2.34 14.07 18.77
CA ILE A 210 -1.72 13.96 17.44
C ILE A 210 -0.48 13.08 17.51
N ALA A 211 0.30 13.21 18.59
CA ALA A 211 1.54 12.48 18.78
C ALA A 211 1.32 11.01 19.20
N LEU A 212 0.22 10.72 19.93
CA LEU A 212 0.04 9.41 20.58
C LEU A 212 0.14 8.22 19.62
N PRO A 213 -0.59 8.16 18.49
CA PRO A 213 -0.46 7.03 17.57
C PRO A 213 0.96 6.90 16.99
N TYR A 214 1.64 8.01 16.73
CA TYR A 214 3.00 8.01 16.21
C TYR A 214 4.03 7.58 17.26
N VAL A 215 3.86 8.00 18.51
CA VAL A 215 4.74 7.53 19.62
C VAL A 215 4.57 6.03 19.84
N VAL A 216 3.34 5.50 19.77
CA VAL A 216 3.11 4.05 19.85
C VAL A 216 3.80 3.33 18.70
N MET A 217 3.65 3.81 17.46
CA MET A 217 4.32 3.25 16.29
C MET A 217 5.86 3.35 16.42
N ALA A 218 6.38 4.46 16.97
CA ALA A 218 7.81 4.64 17.22
C ALA A 218 8.35 3.59 18.19
N VAL A 219 7.67 3.40 19.33
CA VAL A 219 8.07 2.40 20.33
C VAL A 219 8.08 1.00 19.72
N VAL A 220 7.04 0.63 18.97
CA VAL A 220 6.97 -0.67 18.29
C VAL A 220 8.09 -0.80 17.26
N ALA A 221 8.33 0.22 16.41
CA ALA A 221 9.39 0.17 15.40
C ALA A 221 10.79 0.03 16.05
N LEU A 222 11.07 0.77 17.12
CA LEU A 222 12.35 0.70 17.83
C LEU A 222 12.54 -0.65 18.54
N LEU A 223 11.48 -1.21 19.14
CA LEU A 223 11.54 -2.57 19.71
C LEU A 223 11.82 -3.61 18.63
N VAL A 224 11.15 -3.52 17.48
CA VAL A 224 11.41 -4.38 16.33
C VAL A 224 12.84 -4.18 15.81
N ALA A 225 13.37 -2.95 15.80
CA ALA A 225 14.76 -2.67 15.42
C ALA A 225 15.74 -3.39 16.34
N VAL A 226 15.50 -3.39 17.67
CA VAL A 226 16.33 -4.11 18.64
C VAL A 226 16.29 -5.61 18.37
N VAL A 227 15.12 -6.17 18.07
CA VAL A 227 14.99 -7.59 17.72
C VAL A 227 15.79 -7.91 16.46
N PHE A 228 15.63 -7.13 15.37
CA PHE A 228 16.40 -7.31 14.12
C PHE A 228 17.91 -7.13 14.33
N ALA A 229 18.32 -6.23 15.22
CA ALA A 229 19.74 -6.06 15.57
C ALA A 229 20.32 -7.26 16.34
N ARG A 230 19.50 -8.07 17.00
CA ARG A 230 19.93 -9.26 17.79
C ARG A 230 19.81 -10.55 17.01
N VAL A 231 18.82 -10.69 16.15
CA VAL A 231 18.56 -11.91 15.36
C VAL A 231 19.52 -12.00 14.19
N LYS A 232 20.14 -13.16 14.03
CA LYS A 232 20.93 -13.49 12.81
C LYS A 232 19.93 -13.91 11.73
N LEU A 233 19.68 -12.99 10.78
CA LEU A 233 18.94 -13.34 9.58
C LEU A 233 19.85 -14.11 8.64
N PRO A 234 19.33 -15.16 7.95
CA PRO A 234 20.08 -15.83 6.90
C PRO A 234 20.54 -14.79 5.85
N GLU A 235 21.83 -14.79 5.54
CA GLU A 235 22.33 -13.98 4.44
C GLU A 235 21.84 -14.57 3.12
N ILE A 236 21.14 -13.80 2.35
CA ILE A 236 20.71 -14.15 1.01
C ILE A 236 21.80 -13.64 0.08
N SER A 237 22.60 -14.57 -0.44
CA SER A 237 23.56 -14.24 -1.48
C SER A 237 22.81 -13.84 -2.74
N HIS A 238 23.09 -12.65 -3.23
CA HIS A 238 22.67 -12.20 -4.58
C HIS A 238 23.39 -13.02 -5.66
N ALA A 239 23.08 -14.31 -5.78
CA ALA A 239 23.37 -15.05 -6.99
C ALA A 239 22.45 -14.43 -8.07
N ASP A 240 23.06 -13.67 -8.99
CA ASP A 240 22.43 -13.04 -10.16
C ASP A 240 21.81 -11.62 -10.01
N THR A 241 22.29 -10.78 -9.12
CA THR A 241 22.19 -9.33 -9.37
C THR A 241 23.41 -8.92 -10.17
N ASP A 242 23.34 -9.12 -11.46
CA ASP A 242 24.31 -8.60 -12.44
C ASP A 242 24.17 -7.06 -12.48
N THR A 243 24.75 -6.38 -11.46
CA THR A 243 24.89 -4.91 -11.38
C THR A 243 26.13 -4.44 -12.14
N GLY A 244 26.79 -5.34 -12.88
CA GLY A 244 28.04 -5.12 -13.56
C GLY A 244 27.95 -4.65 -15.01
N ALA A 245 26.81 -4.14 -15.50
CA ALA A 245 26.81 -3.54 -16.84
C ALA A 245 27.41 -2.12 -16.77
N PRO A 246 28.44 -1.79 -17.60
CA PRO A 246 29.04 -0.46 -17.63
C PRO A 246 28.00 0.63 -17.90
N ASN A 247 28.21 1.82 -17.36
CA ASN A 247 27.30 2.98 -17.47
C ASN A 247 26.89 3.34 -18.92
N ALA A 248 27.71 3.02 -19.90
CA ALA A 248 27.43 3.21 -21.32
C ALA A 248 26.26 2.31 -21.84
N ALA A 249 26.14 1.07 -21.35
CA ALA A 249 25.03 0.17 -21.72
C ALA A 249 23.71 0.59 -21.05
N GLN A 250 23.76 1.35 -19.96
CA GLN A 250 22.59 1.79 -19.22
C GLN A 250 21.76 2.82 -20.00
N GLY A 251 22.40 3.78 -20.66
CA GLY A 251 21.71 4.80 -21.47
C GLY A 251 20.91 4.21 -22.64
N HIS A 252 21.45 3.20 -23.31
CA HIS A 252 20.77 2.51 -24.41
C HIS A 252 19.55 1.71 -23.95
N VAL A 253 19.57 1.13 -22.73
CA VAL A 253 18.44 0.37 -22.18
C VAL A 253 17.27 1.29 -21.83
N LEU A 254 17.51 2.40 -21.14
CA LEU A 254 16.49 3.39 -20.82
C LEU A 254 15.88 3.99 -22.09
N THR A 255 16.70 4.36 -23.07
CA THR A 255 16.22 4.86 -24.35
C THR A 255 15.31 3.86 -25.07
N ARG A 256 15.63 2.56 -25.03
CA ARG A 256 14.77 1.50 -25.58
C ARG A 256 13.43 1.40 -24.86
N LEU A 257 13.43 1.50 -23.51
CA LEU A 257 12.20 1.47 -22.72
C LEU A 257 11.31 2.69 -23.04
N PHE A 258 11.88 3.90 -23.07
CA PHE A 258 11.14 5.12 -23.40
C PHE A 258 10.63 5.15 -24.86
N LYS A 259 11.26 4.44 -25.79
CA LYS A 259 10.76 4.25 -27.16
C LYS A 259 9.65 3.19 -27.26
N ASN A 260 9.49 2.33 -26.26
CA ASN A 260 8.44 1.31 -26.27
C ASN A 260 7.09 1.93 -25.85
N LYS A 261 6.26 2.25 -26.83
CA LYS A 261 4.96 2.89 -26.61
C LYS A 261 4.04 2.10 -25.65
N ALA A 262 4.07 0.77 -25.74
CA ALA A 262 3.25 -0.09 -24.90
C ALA A 262 3.67 -0.05 -23.43
N PHE A 263 4.99 -0.02 -23.18
CA PHE A 263 5.55 0.15 -21.84
C PHE A 263 5.26 1.55 -21.29
N MET A 264 5.47 2.60 -22.10
CA MET A 264 5.23 3.98 -21.67
C MET A 264 3.75 4.21 -21.33
N PHE A 265 2.83 3.62 -22.10
CA PHE A 265 1.41 3.69 -21.78
C PHE A 265 1.10 2.97 -20.47
N GLY A 266 1.71 1.79 -20.22
CA GLY A 266 1.57 1.09 -18.94
C GLY A 266 2.14 1.87 -17.75
N LEU A 267 3.31 2.50 -17.92
CA LEU A 267 3.93 3.36 -16.91
C LEU A 267 3.01 4.55 -16.56
N PHE A 268 2.46 5.21 -17.58
CA PHE A 268 1.54 6.32 -17.39
C PHE A 268 0.20 5.88 -16.79
N ALA A 269 -0.32 4.71 -17.18
CA ALA A 269 -1.53 4.15 -16.60
C ALA A 269 -1.35 3.79 -15.11
N LEU A 270 -0.19 3.23 -14.74
CA LEU A 270 0.11 2.90 -13.35
C LEU A 270 0.28 4.17 -12.49
N PHE A 271 0.97 5.18 -13.02
CA PHE A 271 1.07 6.49 -12.37
C PHE A 271 -0.31 7.13 -12.17
N SER A 272 -1.17 7.08 -13.19
CA SER A 272 -2.55 7.62 -13.10
C SER A 272 -3.41 6.85 -12.12
N TYR A 273 -3.18 5.54 -11.97
CA TYR A 273 -3.81 4.72 -10.94
C TYR A 273 -3.42 5.21 -9.54
N GLU A 274 -2.12 5.39 -9.28
CA GLU A 274 -1.62 5.90 -7.99
C GLU A 274 -2.15 7.30 -7.65
N VAL A 275 -2.19 8.19 -8.66
CA VAL A 275 -2.85 9.50 -8.53
C VAL A 275 -4.29 9.34 -8.05
N SER A 276 -5.03 8.39 -8.61
CA SER A 276 -6.45 8.18 -8.30
C SER A 276 -6.67 7.53 -6.95
N GLU A 277 -6.00 6.41 -6.70
CA GLU A 277 -6.13 5.62 -5.46
C GLU A 277 -5.81 6.48 -4.23
N ILE A 278 -4.64 7.14 -4.23
CA ILE A 278 -4.20 7.91 -3.06
C ILE A 278 -5.05 9.18 -2.88
N SER A 279 -5.55 9.78 -3.97
CA SER A 279 -6.50 10.90 -3.87
C SER A 279 -7.79 10.50 -3.17
N ILE A 280 -8.36 9.34 -3.53
CA ILE A 280 -9.58 8.81 -2.93
C ILE A 280 -9.36 8.51 -1.46
N ASN A 281 -8.29 7.79 -1.12
CA ASN A 281 -7.93 7.47 0.25
C ASN A 281 -7.79 8.74 1.12
N SER A 282 -7.04 9.71 0.62
CA SER A 282 -6.71 10.96 1.32
C SER A 282 -7.94 11.84 1.61
N PHE A 283 -8.92 11.81 0.72
CA PHE A 283 -10.12 12.68 0.82
C PHE A 283 -11.43 11.91 1.09
N PHE A 284 -11.38 10.62 1.35
CA PHE A 284 -12.54 9.84 1.72
C PHE A 284 -13.26 10.43 2.95
N ILE A 285 -12.51 10.67 4.03
CA ILE A 285 -13.04 11.21 5.29
C ILE A 285 -13.61 12.61 5.04
N ASN A 286 -12.93 13.44 4.24
CA ASN A 286 -13.40 14.77 3.88
C ASN A 286 -14.73 14.71 3.14
N TYR A 287 -14.84 13.88 2.10
CA TYR A 287 -16.06 13.74 1.31
C TYR A 287 -17.26 13.35 2.18
N VAL A 288 -17.06 12.37 3.07
CA VAL A 288 -18.13 11.83 3.92
C VAL A 288 -18.50 12.79 5.04
N ALA A 289 -17.50 13.41 5.69
CA ALA A 289 -17.73 14.30 6.83
C ALA A 289 -18.22 15.68 6.41
N ASP A 290 -17.65 16.27 5.36
CA ASP A 290 -18.05 17.60 4.86
C ASP A 290 -19.41 17.55 4.16
N GLY A 291 -19.79 16.37 3.64
CA GLY A 291 -21.15 16.07 3.17
C GLY A 291 -22.19 15.95 4.29
N GLY A 292 -21.78 15.97 5.55
CA GLY A 292 -22.66 15.88 6.72
C GLY A 292 -23.25 14.49 6.98
N TRP A 293 -22.69 13.43 6.34
CA TRP A 293 -23.24 12.07 6.46
C TRP A 293 -22.73 11.33 7.71
N MET A 294 -21.50 11.59 8.13
CA MET A 294 -20.88 10.95 9.29
C MET A 294 -19.95 11.92 10.00
N THR A 295 -19.67 11.66 11.28
CA THR A 295 -18.58 12.34 11.97
C THR A 295 -17.23 11.92 11.36
N PRO A 296 -16.16 12.74 11.47
CA PRO A 296 -14.82 12.33 11.00
C PRO A 296 -14.34 11.01 11.62
N ARG A 297 -14.74 10.73 12.87
CA ARG A 297 -14.46 9.46 13.56
C ARG A 297 -15.16 8.28 12.87
N ASP A 298 -16.46 8.39 12.61
CA ASP A 298 -17.22 7.32 11.96
C ASP A 298 -16.79 7.14 10.51
N ALA A 299 -16.46 8.23 9.80
CA ALA A 299 -15.92 8.19 8.46
C ALA A 299 -14.55 7.47 8.40
N SER A 300 -13.70 7.61 9.43
CA SER A 300 -12.43 6.86 9.50
C SER A 300 -12.65 5.35 9.73
N ILE A 301 -13.67 4.98 10.50
CA ILE A 301 -14.10 3.57 10.67
C ILE A 301 -14.67 3.03 9.35
N ALA A 302 -15.47 3.83 8.64
CA ALA A 302 -15.99 3.48 7.32
C ALA A 302 -14.88 3.30 6.29
N LEU A 303 -13.85 4.15 6.29
CA LEU A 303 -12.65 3.99 5.46
C LEU A 303 -11.93 2.68 5.79
N SER A 304 -11.76 2.35 7.07
CA SER A 304 -11.06 1.15 7.51
C SER A 304 -11.74 -0.13 7.00
N PHE A 305 -13.02 -0.30 7.27
CA PHE A 305 -13.73 -1.55 6.95
C PHE A 305 -14.44 -1.49 5.60
N GLY A 306 -15.10 -0.37 5.29
CA GLY A 306 -15.86 -0.18 4.06
C GLY A 306 -14.96 0.17 2.84
N GLY A 307 -13.85 0.89 3.06
CA GLY A 307 -12.86 1.18 2.03
C GLY A 307 -11.77 0.11 1.96
N LEU A 308 -10.76 0.26 2.81
CA LEU A 308 -9.53 -0.56 2.76
C LEU A 308 -9.79 -2.04 3.08
N GLY A 309 -10.79 -2.36 3.91
CA GLY A 309 -11.21 -3.74 4.15
C GLY A 309 -11.79 -4.39 2.90
N LEU A 310 -12.67 -3.70 2.17
CA LEU A 310 -13.22 -4.17 0.89
C LEU A 310 -12.14 -4.21 -0.20
N PHE A 311 -11.20 -3.28 -0.21
CA PHE A 311 -10.03 -3.31 -1.09
C PHE A 311 -9.22 -4.60 -0.88
N MET A 312 -8.93 -4.95 0.37
CA MET A 312 -8.22 -6.18 0.70
C MET A 312 -9.00 -7.44 0.26
N LEU A 313 -10.31 -7.49 0.53
CA LEU A 313 -11.18 -8.58 0.09
C LEU A 313 -11.28 -8.66 -1.44
N GLY A 314 -11.45 -7.51 -2.11
CA GLY A 314 -11.50 -7.41 -3.56
C GLY A 314 -10.22 -7.92 -4.23
N ARG A 315 -9.05 -7.70 -3.61
CA ARG A 315 -7.76 -8.23 -4.08
C ARG A 315 -7.72 -9.76 -4.04
N VAL A 316 -8.21 -10.36 -2.96
CA VAL A 316 -8.28 -11.83 -2.83
C VAL A 316 -9.26 -12.42 -3.85
N VAL A 317 -10.50 -11.90 -3.88
CA VAL A 317 -11.54 -12.37 -4.81
C VAL A 317 -11.11 -12.16 -6.26
N GLY A 318 -10.59 -10.98 -6.59
CA GLY A 318 -10.12 -10.66 -7.93
C GLY A 318 -8.97 -11.57 -8.39
N SER A 319 -8.06 -11.94 -7.49
CA SER A 319 -6.99 -12.90 -7.78
C SER A 319 -7.56 -14.28 -8.16
N ILE A 320 -8.58 -14.75 -7.46
CA ILE A 320 -9.26 -16.03 -7.76
C ILE A 320 -9.99 -15.94 -9.11
N VAL A 321 -10.72 -14.84 -9.34
CA VAL A 321 -11.46 -14.64 -10.60
C VAL A 321 -10.52 -14.58 -11.80
N MET A 322 -9.35 -13.94 -11.66
CA MET A 322 -8.36 -13.83 -12.75
C MET A 322 -7.76 -15.19 -13.16
N GLN A 323 -7.81 -16.22 -12.32
CA GLN A 323 -7.39 -17.58 -12.70
C GLN A 323 -8.33 -18.21 -13.73
N HIS A 324 -9.61 -17.80 -13.75
CA HIS A 324 -10.64 -18.36 -14.62
C HIS A 324 -11.00 -17.46 -15.82
N VAL A 325 -10.95 -16.13 -15.63
CA VAL A 325 -11.48 -15.16 -16.62
C VAL A 325 -10.37 -14.50 -17.45
N GLY A 326 -9.15 -14.52 -16.96
CA GLY A 326 -8.01 -13.81 -17.57
C GLY A 326 -7.91 -12.34 -17.12
N SER A 327 -6.68 -11.92 -16.85
CA SER A 327 -6.36 -10.64 -16.19
C SER A 327 -6.81 -9.41 -16.98
N GLU A 328 -6.74 -9.44 -18.34
CA GLU A 328 -7.13 -8.32 -19.18
C GLU A 328 -8.64 -8.05 -19.15
N ARG A 329 -9.46 -9.12 -19.08
CA ARG A 329 -10.93 -8.98 -19.01
C ARG A 329 -11.34 -8.44 -17.64
N VAL A 330 -10.75 -8.97 -16.56
CA VAL A 330 -11.03 -8.51 -15.20
C VAL A 330 -10.60 -7.05 -15.05
N LEU A 331 -9.41 -6.67 -15.53
CA LEU A 331 -8.94 -5.27 -15.49
C LEU A 331 -9.91 -4.32 -16.21
N ARG A 332 -10.45 -4.71 -17.38
CA ARG A 332 -11.43 -3.89 -18.12
C ARG A 332 -12.71 -3.68 -17.32
N LEU A 333 -13.27 -4.76 -16.76
CA LEU A 333 -14.48 -4.67 -15.93
C LEU A 333 -14.24 -3.77 -14.71
N CYS A 334 -13.12 -3.93 -14.04
CA CYS A 334 -12.75 -3.10 -12.91
C CYS A 334 -12.53 -1.64 -13.32
N ALA A 335 -11.87 -1.37 -14.45
CA ALA A 335 -11.66 -0.01 -14.95
C ALA A 335 -12.97 0.71 -15.35
N ILE A 336 -13.93 -0.01 -15.92
CA ILE A 336 -15.28 0.52 -16.14
C ILE A 336 -15.95 0.78 -14.78
N GLY A 337 -15.86 -0.18 -13.85
CA GLY A 337 -16.45 -0.08 -12.53
C GLY A 337 -15.94 1.14 -11.75
N THR A 338 -14.60 1.35 -11.68
CA THR A 338 -14.04 2.54 -11.01
C THR A 338 -14.45 3.83 -11.69
N PHE A 339 -14.46 3.88 -13.03
CA PHE A 339 -14.86 5.07 -13.76
C PHE A 339 -16.32 5.43 -13.47
N VAL A 340 -17.25 4.47 -13.56
CA VAL A 340 -18.68 4.70 -13.31
C VAL A 340 -18.95 5.09 -11.86
N THR A 341 -18.35 4.39 -10.92
CA THR A 341 -18.55 4.68 -9.48
C THR A 341 -17.93 6.02 -9.11
N THR A 342 -16.72 6.35 -9.57
CA THR A 342 -16.12 7.68 -9.33
C THR A 342 -16.93 8.79 -10.01
N PHE A 343 -17.48 8.56 -11.20
CA PHE A 343 -18.38 9.51 -11.86
C PHE A 343 -19.64 9.76 -11.03
N ALA A 344 -20.23 8.71 -10.44
CA ALA A 344 -21.37 8.87 -9.53
C ALA A 344 -21.02 9.67 -8.26
N VAL A 345 -19.77 9.59 -7.78
CA VAL A 345 -19.27 10.42 -6.66
C VAL A 345 -19.20 11.89 -7.08
N VAL A 346 -18.70 12.19 -8.28
CA VAL A 346 -18.65 13.57 -8.83
C VAL A 346 -20.06 14.18 -8.94
N LEU A 347 -21.05 13.38 -9.33
CA LEU A 347 -22.44 13.83 -9.46
C LEU A 347 -23.13 14.17 -8.13
N ASN A 348 -22.55 13.80 -7.01
CA ASN A 348 -23.04 14.07 -5.65
C ASN A 348 -24.54 13.69 -5.43
N LEU A 349 -24.89 12.44 -5.76
CA LEU A 349 -26.25 11.91 -5.69
C LEU A 349 -26.64 11.43 -4.26
N GLY A 350 -26.08 12.03 -3.21
CA GLY A 350 -26.34 11.70 -1.82
C GLY A 350 -25.86 10.29 -1.46
N VAL A 351 -26.72 9.48 -0.86
CA VAL A 351 -26.39 8.11 -0.39
C VAL A 351 -25.86 7.22 -1.52
N LEU A 352 -26.32 7.43 -2.76
CA LEU A 352 -25.84 6.67 -3.91
C LEU A 352 -24.35 6.96 -4.19
N SER A 353 -23.93 8.22 -4.07
CA SER A 353 -22.53 8.59 -4.24
C SER A 353 -21.65 8.04 -3.12
N MET A 354 -22.16 7.99 -1.89
CA MET A 354 -21.46 7.36 -0.76
C MET A 354 -21.28 5.84 -1.01
N ALA A 355 -22.31 5.14 -1.45
CA ALA A 355 -22.23 3.73 -1.81
C ALA A 355 -21.27 3.51 -2.98
N ALA A 356 -21.30 4.39 -3.98
CA ALA A 356 -20.37 4.37 -5.12
C ALA A 356 -18.93 4.57 -4.68
N LEU A 357 -18.66 5.48 -3.73
CA LEU A 357 -17.33 5.73 -3.16
C LEU A 357 -16.75 4.47 -2.49
N VAL A 358 -17.57 3.74 -1.75
CA VAL A 358 -17.16 2.46 -1.14
C VAL A 358 -16.91 1.38 -2.20
N LEU A 359 -17.72 1.35 -3.27
CA LEU A 359 -17.55 0.38 -4.36
C LEU A 359 -16.30 0.62 -5.20
N VAL A 360 -15.77 1.85 -5.25
CA VAL A 360 -14.49 2.13 -5.93
C VAL A 360 -13.40 1.20 -5.41
N TYR A 361 -13.30 1.02 -4.10
CA TYR A 361 -12.28 0.19 -3.45
C TYR A 361 -12.28 -1.26 -3.92
N VAL A 362 -13.46 -1.82 -4.18
CA VAL A 362 -13.57 -3.19 -4.72
C VAL A 362 -12.99 -3.27 -6.11
N PHE A 363 -13.33 -2.32 -6.97
CA PHE A 363 -12.88 -2.32 -8.36
C PHE A 363 -11.41 -1.94 -8.52
N GLU A 364 -10.87 -1.03 -7.73
CA GLU A 364 -9.47 -0.62 -7.82
C GLU A 364 -8.49 -1.65 -7.23
N SER A 365 -8.96 -2.57 -6.39
CA SER A 365 -8.16 -3.49 -5.59
C SER A 365 -7.13 -4.32 -6.36
N ILE A 366 -7.43 -4.73 -7.59
CA ILE A 366 -6.57 -5.59 -8.44
C ILE A 366 -5.77 -4.79 -9.47
N MET A 367 -5.99 -3.49 -9.59
CA MET A 367 -5.48 -2.71 -10.72
C MET A 367 -3.97 -2.60 -10.69
N PHE A 368 -3.36 -2.21 -9.55
CA PHE A 368 -1.92 -2.04 -9.45
C PHE A 368 -1.15 -3.28 -9.94
N PRO A 369 -1.32 -4.47 -9.35
CA PRO A 369 -0.56 -5.65 -9.74
C PRO A 369 -0.85 -6.08 -11.19
N THR A 370 -2.09 -5.86 -11.66
CA THR A 370 -2.47 -6.25 -13.02
C THR A 370 -1.87 -5.31 -14.07
N ILE A 371 -1.96 -4.00 -13.88
CA ILE A 371 -1.33 -3.00 -14.77
C ILE A 371 0.18 -3.21 -14.79
N PHE A 372 0.81 -3.41 -13.62
CA PHE A 372 2.23 -3.68 -13.48
C PHE A 372 2.66 -4.91 -14.30
N ALA A 373 1.99 -6.05 -14.11
CA ALA A 373 2.29 -7.28 -14.82
C ALA A 373 2.09 -7.16 -16.35
N LEU A 374 1.00 -6.51 -16.78
CA LEU A 374 0.72 -6.29 -18.20
C LEU A 374 1.72 -5.33 -18.86
N SER A 375 2.24 -4.36 -18.11
CA SER A 375 3.24 -3.41 -18.61
C SER A 375 4.62 -4.05 -18.83
N LEU A 376 4.94 -5.10 -18.09
CA LEU A 376 6.19 -5.85 -18.22
C LEU A 376 6.14 -6.93 -19.32
N ARG A 377 4.96 -7.29 -19.82
CA ARG A 377 4.79 -8.37 -20.81
C ARG A 377 5.50 -8.05 -22.12
N GLY A 378 6.34 -8.98 -22.58
CA GLY A 378 7.06 -8.87 -23.86
C GLY A 378 8.35 -8.05 -23.82
N LEU A 379 8.81 -7.60 -22.65
CA LEU A 379 10.05 -6.81 -22.52
C LEU A 379 11.33 -7.65 -22.45
N GLY A 380 11.22 -8.97 -22.21
CA GLY A 380 12.38 -9.88 -22.16
C GLY A 380 13.49 -9.37 -21.21
N PRO A 381 14.73 -9.16 -21.70
CA PRO A 381 15.85 -8.73 -20.87
C PRO A 381 15.67 -7.34 -20.23
N LEU A 382 14.75 -6.51 -20.74
CA LEU A 382 14.46 -5.17 -20.21
C LEU A 382 13.56 -5.19 -18.97
N THR A 383 12.93 -6.34 -18.63
CA THR A 383 11.94 -6.47 -17.56
C THR A 383 12.43 -5.94 -16.22
N LYS A 384 13.69 -6.27 -15.83
CA LYS A 384 14.24 -5.85 -14.52
C LYS A 384 14.28 -4.32 -14.39
N ARG A 385 14.72 -3.61 -15.45
CA ARG A 385 14.79 -2.15 -15.45
C ARG A 385 13.43 -1.48 -15.62
N ALA A 386 12.57 -2.08 -16.43
CA ALA A 386 11.19 -1.65 -16.58
C ALA A 386 10.41 -1.74 -15.24
N SER A 387 10.61 -2.83 -14.50
CA SER A 387 10.05 -3.01 -13.16
C SER A 387 10.48 -1.89 -12.21
N SER A 388 11.78 -1.54 -12.19
CA SER A 388 12.28 -0.44 -11.34
C SER A 388 11.63 0.90 -11.68
N LEU A 389 11.37 1.19 -12.96
CA LEU A 389 10.67 2.42 -13.38
C LEU A 389 9.20 2.40 -12.94
N LEU A 390 8.52 1.25 -13.07
CA LEU A 390 7.13 1.11 -12.60
C LEU A 390 7.03 1.29 -11.08
N MET A 391 8.03 0.84 -10.31
CA MET A 391 8.05 1.02 -8.85
C MET A 391 8.31 2.48 -8.41
N MET A 392 8.54 3.41 -9.34
CA MET A 392 8.60 4.84 -9.05
C MET A 392 7.22 5.53 -9.17
N THR A 393 6.21 4.86 -9.72
CA THR A 393 4.87 5.43 -9.92
C THR A 393 4.13 5.84 -8.65
N PRO A 394 4.41 5.29 -7.43
CA PRO A 394 3.82 5.79 -6.19
C PRO A 394 4.02 7.29 -5.92
N VAL A 395 4.96 7.94 -6.62
CA VAL A 395 5.07 9.42 -6.58
C VAL A 395 3.78 10.12 -7.06
N GLY A 396 2.89 9.42 -7.77
CA GLY A 396 1.52 9.86 -8.05
C GLY A 396 0.72 10.19 -6.80
N GLY A 397 1.02 9.51 -5.67
CA GLY A 397 0.46 9.81 -4.36
C GLY A 397 0.85 11.17 -3.77
N ALA A 398 1.93 11.80 -4.26
CA ALA A 398 2.23 13.19 -3.95
C ALA A 398 1.40 14.15 -4.83
N VAL A 399 1.21 13.80 -6.10
CA VAL A 399 0.57 14.67 -7.10
C VAL A 399 -0.95 14.66 -6.96
N GLY A 400 -1.55 13.50 -6.81
CA GLY A 400 -3.00 13.31 -6.82
C GLY A 400 -3.72 14.08 -5.72
N PRO A 401 -3.42 13.86 -4.43
CA PRO A 401 -4.06 14.58 -3.33
C PRO A 401 -3.86 16.09 -3.39
N LEU A 402 -2.67 16.56 -3.82
CA LEU A 402 -2.43 17.98 -4.00
C LEU A 402 -3.35 18.59 -5.06
N LEU A 403 -3.45 17.97 -6.24
CA LEU A 403 -4.35 18.43 -7.30
C LEU A 403 -5.81 18.37 -6.85
N MET A 404 -6.20 17.29 -6.19
CA MET A 404 -7.57 17.13 -5.67
C MET A 404 -7.89 18.19 -4.61
N GLY A 405 -6.96 18.48 -3.70
CA GLY A 405 -7.10 19.54 -2.69
C GLY A 405 -7.26 20.93 -3.32
N LEU A 406 -6.46 21.26 -4.33
CA LEU A 406 -6.58 22.52 -5.08
C LEU A 406 -7.95 22.67 -5.75
N VAL A 407 -8.47 21.60 -6.36
CA VAL A 407 -9.80 21.61 -6.98
C VAL A 407 -10.89 21.71 -5.91
N ALA A 408 -10.74 21.04 -4.76
CA ALA A 408 -11.70 21.11 -3.66
C ALA A 408 -11.78 22.53 -3.07
N ASP A 409 -10.63 23.18 -2.88
CA ASP A 409 -10.56 24.57 -2.36
C ASP A 409 -11.14 25.58 -3.35
N ALA A 410 -11.04 25.34 -4.66
CA ALA A 410 -11.57 26.21 -5.70
C ALA A 410 -13.06 25.98 -6.01
N SER A 411 -13.62 24.82 -5.58
CA SER A 411 -14.99 24.42 -5.93
C SER A 411 -15.71 23.69 -4.79
N THR A 412 -15.87 22.38 -4.92
CA THR A 412 -16.44 21.49 -3.90
C THR A 412 -15.66 20.18 -3.85
N MET A 413 -15.77 19.47 -2.70
CA MET A 413 -15.14 18.17 -2.56
C MET A 413 -15.65 17.15 -3.60
N SER A 414 -16.93 17.18 -3.95
CA SER A 414 -17.51 16.28 -4.98
C SER A 414 -16.90 16.52 -6.36
N VAL A 415 -16.72 17.80 -6.76
CA VAL A 415 -16.08 18.17 -8.03
C VAL A 415 -14.62 17.77 -8.03
N ALA A 416 -13.94 17.81 -6.89
CA ALA A 416 -12.53 17.41 -6.79
C ALA A 416 -12.28 15.95 -7.20
N PHE A 417 -13.29 15.08 -7.09
CA PHE A 417 -13.21 13.69 -7.58
C PHE A 417 -13.07 13.59 -9.12
N ILE A 418 -13.09 14.70 -9.86
CA ILE A 418 -12.69 14.71 -11.27
C ILE A 418 -11.22 14.32 -11.45
N VAL A 419 -10.37 14.57 -10.45
CA VAL A 419 -8.94 14.19 -10.50
C VAL A 419 -8.78 12.68 -10.58
N PRO A 420 -9.29 11.87 -9.62
CA PRO A 420 -9.26 10.41 -9.75
C PRO A 420 -10.07 9.88 -10.94
N LEU A 421 -11.17 10.55 -11.33
CA LEU A 421 -11.94 10.15 -12.51
C LEU A 421 -11.12 10.19 -13.79
N VAL A 422 -10.34 11.24 -14.01
CA VAL A 422 -9.43 11.38 -15.17
C VAL A 422 -8.34 10.29 -15.11
N GLY A 423 -7.80 10.01 -13.94
CA GLY A 423 -6.83 8.94 -13.77
C GLY A 423 -7.41 7.56 -14.13
N PHE A 424 -8.62 7.24 -13.66
CA PHE A 424 -9.30 5.98 -14.02
C PHE A 424 -9.72 5.92 -15.49
N ALA A 425 -10.04 7.06 -16.13
CA ALA A 425 -10.26 7.11 -17.58
C ALA A 425 -9.02 6.67 -18.36
N ASN A 426 -7.84 7.10 -17.92
CA ASN A 426 -6.57 6.68 -18.52
C ASN A 426 -6.26 5.19 -18.26
N VAL A 427 -6.56 4.68 -17.06
CA VAL A 427 -6.46 3.24 -16.76
C VAL A 427 -7.42 2.43 -17.66
N ALA A 428 -8.64 2.91 -17.86
CA ALA A 428 -9.59 2.27 -18.78
C ALA A 428 -9.07 2.26 -20.22
N ALA A 429 -8.53 3.38 -20.71
CA ALA A 429 -7.92 3.44 -22.03
C ALA A 429 -6.79 2.40 -22.20
N PHE A 430 -5.92 2.24 -21.19
CA PHE A 430 -4.90 1.21 -21.18
C PHE A 430 -5.49 -0.21 -21.22
N ALA A 431 -6.49 -0.49 -20.37
CA ALA A 431 -7.14 -1.81 -20.31
C ALA A 431 -7.79 -2.22 -21.64
N PHE A 432 -8.39 -1.27 -22.35
CA PHE A 432 -8.96 -1.51 -23.69
C PHE A 432 -7.88 -1.68 -24.78
N ALA A 433 -6.79 -0.91 -24.71
CA ALA A 433 -5.71 -1.03 -25.69
C ALA A 433 -5.01 -2.39 -25.60
N ARG A 434 -4.80 -2.93 -24.39
CA ARG A 434 -4.16 -4.23 -24.18
C ARG A 434 -5.01 -5.41 -24.65
N SER A 435 -6.34 -5.28 -24.65
CA SER A 435 -7.25 -6.32 -25.11
C SER A 435 -7.19 -6.58 -26.62
N LYS A 436 -6.82 -5.58 -27.44
CA LYS A 436 -6.74 -5.73 -28.90
C LYS A 436 -5.56 -6.58 -29.38
N HIS A 437 -4.60 -6.88 -28.52
CA HIS A 437 -3.42 -7.67 -28.88
C HIS A 437 -3.51 -9.16 -28.47
N THR A 438 -4.68 -9.60 -28.00
CA THR A 438 -4.91 -10.99 -27.53
C THR A 438 -5.88 -11.77 -28.44
N CYS A 439 -6.26 -11.21 -29.61
CA CYS A 439 -7.04 -11.89 -30.66
C CYS A 439 -6.16 -12.32 -31.82
#